data_b279b529845149706a9af08e62567e29
#
_entry.id   b279b529845149706a9af08e62567e29
#
_cell.length_a   1.000
_cell.length_b   1.000
_cell.length_c   1.000
_cell.angle_alpha   90.00
_cell.angle_beta   90.00
_cell.angle_gamma   90.00
#
_symmetry.space_group_name_H-M   'P 1'
#
loop_
_entity.id
_entity.type
_entity.pdbx_description
1 polymer ?
#
loop_
_entity_poly.entity_id
_entity_poly.type
_entity_poly.pdbx_seq_one_letter_code
_entity_poly.pdbx_strand_id
1 'polypeptide(L)'
;LSQVLAFGGHIVQVKGTYNDAADLAYKIAVEMGFYLAGDYAFRLEGAKTAAFEVIDQMLFQVPDYLVVPIGCGTNIGGYYKGFMDYYRLGLIDRLPRIIGVQATGAQAVVNSFDEKRNDIQILPSISTLASAIAVANPIDGLKALEAINNTNGYAIAVTDNEILAAQHRMAKEEGIFAESSAAATIAGLQKLIDQGKIDAHKKVLCILTGDGLKDPQVVLKAAIKPPTIYPQIAEFNQLYQNGFFDGKSMVFVEKSEILFTTEPTNADIARELQNLLSATYAEDYINKIQLSLKKMIQKGKAITVSDFQDSIQSVLESPKHSQEEVFTVLDFFVDTAKDQKANAHVTVNISGQEYTGKAQGTGPVDAVIKSLTNACRDTLRFKLTEYKVEIRGQGTDANVYVEMKLQKDSSNSIGSGTSPDIIQASIEAFAEAYNGFSN
;
A
#
# COMPACT_ATOMS: atom_id res chain seq x y z
N LEU A 1 8.83 -4.76 13.29
CA LEU A 1 8.65 -4.36 14.70
C LEU A 1 8.09 -5.50 15.56
N SER A 2 6.96 -6.14 15.15
CA SER A 2 6.29 -7.18 15.94
C SER A 2 7.19 -8.36 16.32
N GLN A 3 8.03 -8.85 15.40
CA GLN A 3 8.95 -9.95 15.67
C GLN A 3 9.98 -9.61 16.76
N VAL A 4 10.58 -8.42 16.70
CA VAL A 4 11.57 -7.99 17.72
C VAL A 4 10.92 -7.88 19.09
N LEU A 5 9.71 -7.30 19.17
CA LEU A 5 8.94 -7.21 20.40
C LEU A 5 8.56 -8.60 20.94
N ALA A 6 8.15 -9.53 20.06
CA ALA A 6 7.79 -10.89 20.44
C ALA A 6 8.97 -11.66 21.05
N PHE A 7 10.20 -11.38 20.61
CA PHE A 7 11.43 -11.93 21.20
C PHE A 7 11.93 -11.17 22.44
N GLY A 8 11.14 -10.21 22.96
CA GLY A 8 11.50 -9.43 24.15
C GLY A 8 12.51 -8.30 23.90
N GLY A 9 12.74 -7.93 22.64
CA GLY A 9 13.61 -6.82 22.28
C GLY A 9 13.00 -5.46 22.57
N HIS A 10 13.81 -4.49 22.99
CA HIS A 10 13.38 -3.10 23.13
C HIS A 10 13.58 -2.35 21.81
N ILE A 11 12.56 -1.57 21.39
CA ILE A 11 12.60 -0.80 20.14
C ILE A 11 12.46 0.68 20.44
N VAL A 12 13.34 1.46 19.83
CA VAL A 12 13.23 2.92 19.74
C VAL A 12 13.07 3.31 18.29
N GLN A 13 12.00 4.00 17.96
CA GLN A 13 11.77 4.54 16.61
C GLN A 13 12.40 5.92 16.49
N VAL A 14 13.27 6.11 15.51
CA VAL A 14 13.91 7.39 15.19
C VAL A 14 13.10 8.09 14.10
N LYS A 15 12.73 9.35 14.33
CA LYS A 15 12.12 10.21 13.30
C LYS A 15 13.22 10.69 12.35
N GLY A 16 13.36 10.05 11.21
CA GLY A 16 14.39 10.35 10.23
C GLY A 16 14.62 9.21 9.25
N THR A 17 15.75 9.26 8.57
CA THR A 17 16.21 8.26 7.61
C THR A 17 16.93 7.11 8.32
N TYR A 18 17.26 6.07 7.56
CA TYR A 18 18.15 4.99 8.03
C TYR A 18 19.51 5.54 8.51
N ASN A 19 20.07 6.52 7.80
CA ASN A 19 21.36 7.12 8.16
C ASN A 19 21.27 7.88 9.49
N ASP A 20 20.18 8.61 9.76
CA ASP A 20 19.96 9.29 11.05
C ASP A 20 19.90 8.29 12.20
N ALA A 21 19.24 7.16 12.00
CA ALA A 21 19.18 6.09 13.01
C ALA A 21 20.55 5.43 13.23
N ALA A 22 21.33 5.20 12.19
CA ALA A 22 22.67 4.62 12.25
C ALA A 22 23.64 5.58 12.99
N ASP A 23 23.61 6.86 12.66
CA ASP A 23 24.44 7.89 13.32
C ASP A 23 24.10 8.02 14.80
N LEU A 24 22.81 7.99 15.15
CA LEU A 24 22.37 8.01 16.54
C LEU A 24 22.84 6.74 17.28
N ALA A 25 22.70 5.57 16.66
CA ALA A 25 23.16 4.30 17.26
C ALA A 25 24.67 4.32 17.54
N TYR A 26 25.45 4.86 16.60
CA TYR A 26 26.89 5.04 16.81
C TYR A 26 27.20 5.96 17.99
N LYS A 27 26.53 7.12 18.09
CA LYS A 27 26.72 8.06 19.21
C LYS A 27 26.35 7.40 20.55
N ILE A 28 25.24 6.68 20.62
CA ILE A 28 24.82 5.95 21.82
C ILE A 28 25.88 4.90 22.21
N ALA A 29 26.43 4.17 21.24
CA ALA A 29 27.48 3.20 21.52
C ALA A 29 28.73 3.85 22.13
N VAL A 30 29.18 4.99 21.58
CA VAL A 30 30.38 5.71 22.05
C VAL A 30 30.14 6.37 23.40
N GLU A 31 29.02 7.06 23.58
CA GLU A 31 28.78 7.90 24.76
C GLU A 31 28.23 7.11 25.95
N MET A 32 27.47 6.05 25.69
CA MET A 32 26.76 5.28 26.73
C MET A 32 27.33 3.88 26.92
N GLY A 33 28.33 3.46 26.12
CA GLY A 33 28.99 2.15 26.26
C GLY A 33 28.17 0.96 25.77
N PHE A 34 27.17 1.18 24.92
CA PHE A 34 26.44 0.09 24.27
C PHE A 34 27.34 -0.59 23.23
N TYR A 35 27.20 -1.91 23.10
CA TYR A 35 27.84 -2.62 22.00
C TYR A 35 27.08 -2.40 20.69
N LEU A 36 27.73 -1.83 19.69
CA LEU A 36 27.16 -1.61 18.37
C LEU A 36 27.30 -2.89 17.54
N ALA A 37 26.21 -3.68 17.47
CA ALA A 37 26.13 -4.88 16.65
C ALA A 37 25.64 -4.53 15.23
N GLY A 38 26.20 -3.52 14.61
CA GLY A 38 25.72 -2.94 13.35
C GLY A 38 26.74 -2.97 12.22
N ASP A 39 26.81 -1.85 11.50
CA ASP A 39 27.62 -1.71 10.30
C ASP A 39 29.10 -1.48 10.66
N TYR A 40 29.90 -2.55 10.64
CA TYR A 40 31.34 -2.51 10.86
C TYR A 40 32.07 -3.46 9.88
N ALA A 41 33.40 -3.31 9.79
CA ALA A 41 34.22 -3.96 8.78
C ALA A 41 34.02 -5.48 8.66
N PHE A 42 33.84 -6.18 9.79
CA PHE A 42 33.66 -7.64 9.80
C PHE A 42 32.30 -8.13 9.28
N ARG A 43 31.30 -7.23 9.12
CA ARG A 43 30.01 -7.59 8.55
C ARG A 43 30.14 -8.13 7.12
N LEU A 44 31.06 -7.56 6.34
CA LEU A 44 31.34 -8.02 4.99
C LEU A 44 31.96 -9.43 4.98
N GLU A 45 32.82 -9.75 5.96
CA GLU A 45 33.41 -11.09 6.13
C GLU A 45 32.35 -12.15 6.45
N GLY A 46 31.31 -11.78 7.23
CA GLY A 46 30.17 -12.67 7.43
C GLY A 46 29.32 -12.80 6.16
N ALA A 47 29.02 -11.69 5.48
CA ALA A 47 28.17 -11.69 4.28
C ALA A 47 28.76 -12.49 3.11
N LYS A 48 30.10 -12.59 3.00
CA LYS A 48 30.76 -13.36 1.92
C LYS A 48 30.49 -14.86 1.96
N THR A 49 30.13 -15.40 3.13
CA THR A 49 29.84 -16.85 3.29
C THR A 49 28.66 -17.30 2.43
N ALA A 50 27.72 -16.40 2.13
CA ALA A 50 26.63 -16.69 1.20
C ALA A 50 27.12 -17.01 -0.22
N ALA A 51 28.23 -16.41 -0.67
CA ALA A 51 28.84 -16.78 -1.94
C ALA A 51 29.46 -18.17 -1.89
N PHE A 52 30.05 -18.57 -0.75
CA PHE A 52 30.60 -19.93 -0.57
C PHE A 52 29.45 -20.95 -0.65
N GLU A 53 28.35 -20.73 0.05
CA GLU A 53 27.18 -21.63 -0.02
C GLU A 53 26.63 -21.74 -1.45
N VAL A 54 26.56 -20.64 -2.18
CA VAL A 54 26.14 -20.67 -3.60
C VAL A 54 27.05 -21.57 -4.42
N ILE A 55 28.37 -21.41 -4.34
CA ILE A 55 29.32 -22.19 -5.11
C ILE A 55 29.30 -23.65 -4.71
N ASP A 56 29.25 -23.96 -3.41
CA ASP A 56 29.18 -25.33 -2.90
C ASP A 56 27.90 -26.03 -3.37
N GLN A 57 26.77 -25.39 -3.28
CA GLN A 57 25.46 -25.93 -3.73
C GLN A 57 25.37 -26.06 -5.26
N MET A 58 26.06 -25.20 -5.99
CA MET A 58 26.17 -25.28 -7.45
C MET A 58 27.29 -26.23 -7.91
N LEU A 59 27.90 -27.02 -7.04
CA LEU A 59 29.00 -27.97 -7.33
C LEU A 59 30.14 -27.27 -8.09
N PHE A 60 30.55 -26.11 -7.60
CA PHE A 60 31.61 -25.25 -8.15
C PHE A 60 31.34 -24.71 -9.57
N GLN A 61 30.06 -24.78 -10.03
CA GLN A 61 29.65 -24.14 -11.28
C GLN A 61 29.27 -22.69 -11.02
N VAL A 62 30.00 -21.77 -11.66
CA VAL A 62 29.73 -20.34 -11.53
C VAL A 62 28.56 -19.94 -12.44
N PRO A 63 27.52 -19.23 -11.94
CA PRO A 63 26.46 -18.68 -12.78
C PRO A 63 27.04 -17.61 -13.73
N ASP A 64 26.36 -17.34 -14.84
CA ASP A 64 26.80 -16.28 -15.76
C ASP A 64 26.56 -14.90 -15.12
N TYR A 65 25.44 -14.76 -14.41
CA TYR A 65 25.06 -13.52 -13.72
C TYR A 65 24.61 -13.79 -12.30
N LEU A 66 24.95 -12.87 -11.41
CA LEU A 66 24.46 -12.79 -10.05
C LEU A 66 23.72 -11.46 -9.87
N VAL A 67 22.43 -11.49 -9.53
CA VAL A 67 21.58 -10.29 -9.33
C VAL A 67 21.35 -10.06 -7.85
N VAL A 68 21.76 -8.89 -7.34
CA VAL A 68 21.76 -8.57 -5.91
C VAL A 68 21.07 -7.22 -5.69
N PRO A 69 20.15 -7.09 -4.73
CA PRO A 69 19.56 -5.79 -4.40
C PRO A 69 20.57 -4.96 -3.58
N ILE A 70 20.61 -3.65 -3.82
CA ILE A 70 21.54 -2.74 -3.15
C ILE A 70 20.77 -1.78 -2.23
N GLY A 71 20.95 -1.95 -0.93
CA GLY A 71 20.70 -0.92 0.07
C GLY A 71 22.01 -0.23 0.46
N CYS A 72 22.62 -0.65 1.57
CA CYS A 72 23.95 -0.15 2.02
C CYS A 72 25.12 -0.58 1.16
N GLY A 73 24.99 -1.61 0.33
CA GLY A 73 26.08 -2.14 -0.50
C GLY A 73 26.86 -3.33 0.11
N THR A 74 26.65 -3.65 1.39
CA THR A 74 27.37 -4.72 2.09
C THR A 74 27.11 -6.09 1.46
N ASN A 75 25.88 -6.38 1.09
CA ASN A 75 25.48 -7.69 0.57
C ASN A 75 26.18 -8.00 -0.76
N ILE A 76 26.06 -7.09 -1.73
CA ILE A 76 26.70 -7.24 -3.05
C ILE A 76 28.23 -7.28 -2.94
N GLY A 77 28.84 -6.44 -2.05
CA GLY A 77 30.27 -6.47 -1.74
C GLY A 77 30.71 -7.80 -1.11
N GLY A 78 29.85 -8.38 -0.24
CA GLY A 78 30.08 -9.69 0.37
C GLY A 78 30.11 -10.82 -0.67
N TYR A 79 29.11 -10.87 -1.55
CA TYR A 79 29.12 -11.84 -2.65
C TYR A 79 30.37 -11.72 -3.54
N TYR A 80 30.70 -10.50 -3.96
CA TYR A 80 31.88 -10.27 -4.76
C TYR A 80 33.15 -10.78 -4.06
N LYS A 81 33.31 -10.45 -2.77
CA LYS A 81 34.45 -10.88 -1.97
C LYS A 81 34.53 -12.40 -1.86
N GLY A 82 33.43 -13.08 -1.59
CA GLY A 82 33.40 -14.52 -1.47
C GLY A 82 33.74 -15.26 -2.80
N PHE A 83 33.15 -14.80 -3.92
CA PHE A 83 33.53 -15.32 -5.25
C PHE A 83 35.01 -15.05 -5.55
N MET A 84 35.53 -13.88 -5.19
CA MET A 84 36.93 -13.52 -5.38
C MET A 84 37.89 -14.42 -4.54
N ASP A 85 37.49 -14.75 -3.29
CA ASP A 85 38.29 -15.67 -2.45
C ASP A 85 38.36 -17.04 -3.10
N TYR A 86 37.27 -17.62 -3.59
CA TYR A 86 37.29 -18.93 -4.30
C TYR A 86 38.04 -18.87 -5.62
N TYR A 87 37.94 -17.76 -6.36
CA TYR A 87 38.71 -17.55 -7.58
C TYR A 87 40.22 -17.50 -7.31
N ARG A 88 40.65 -16.77 -6.27
CA ARG A 88 42.06 -16.67 -5.87
C ARG A 88 42.63 -17.99 -5.37
N LEU A 89 41.81 -18.83 -4.75
CA LEU A 89 42.18 -20.17 -4.33
C LEU A 89 42.19 -21.19 -5.47
N GLY A 90 41.79 -20.80 -6.67
CA GLY A 90 41.68 -21.69 -7.82
C GLY A 90 40.57 -22.72 -7.75
N LEU A 91 39.57 -22.52 -6.87
CA LEU A 91 38.40 -23.38 -6.72
C LEU A 91 37.36 -23.14 -7.82
N ILE A 92 37.32 -21.93 -8.36
CA ILE A 92 36.51 -21.56 -9.53
C ILE A 92 37.43 -20.88 -10.58
N ASP A 93 37.03 -20.96 -11.84
CA ASP A 93 37.82 -20.47 -12.99
C ASP A 93 37.43 -19.06 -13.45
N ARG A 94 36.28 -18.53 -12.98
CA ARG A 94 35.78 -17.22 -13.35
C ARG A 94 34.90 -16.64 -12.24
N LEU A 95 34.61 -15.33 -12.33
CA LEU A 95 33.63 -14.65 -11.52
C LEU A 95 32.28 -14.54 -12.26
N PRO A 96 31.15 -14.55 -11.58
CA PRO A 96 29.89 -14.18 -12.20
C PRO A 96 29.88 -12.67 -12.54
N ARG A 97 29.17 -12.27 -13.58
CA ARG A 97 28.88 -10.84 -13.80
C ARG A 97 27.86 -10.39 -12.78
N ILE A 98 28.22 -9.40 -11.97
CA ILE A 98 27.38 -8.97 -10.86
C ILE A 98 26.46 -7.83 -11.29
N ILE A 99 25.17 -7.99 -11.04
CA ILE A 99 24.13 -7.00 -11.34
C ILE A 99 23.62 -6.44 -10.02
N GLY A 100 23.80 -5.15 -9.85
CA GLY A 100 23.25 -4.43 -8.70
C GLY A 100 21.91 -3.77 -9.04
N VAL A 101 20.89 -4.00 -8.23
CA VAL A 101 19.55 -3.43 -8.43
C VAL A 101 19.19 -2.49 -7.31
N GLN A 102 18.72 -1.28 -7.64
CA GLN A 102 18.16 -0.32 -6.70
C GLN A 102 16.75 0.10 -7.12
N ALA A 103 15.98 0.66 -6.17
CA ALA A 103 14.73 1.34 -6.50
C ALA A 103 15.03 2.73 -7.08
N THR A 104 14.25 3.21 -8.05
CA THR A 104 14.44 4.54 -8.69
C THR A 104 14.41 5.67 -7.66
N GLY A 105 13.64 5.54 -6.58
CA GLY A 105 13.61 6.51 -5.49
C GLY A 105 14.78 6.43 -4.50
N ALA A 106 15.78 5.51 -4.70
CA ALA A 106 16.93 5.32 -3.82
C ALA A 106 18.15 4.77 -4.60
N GLN A 107 18.54 5.39 -5.73
CA GLN A 107 19.44 4.83 -6.73
C GLN A 107 20.87 5.46 -6.72
N ALA A 108 21.44 5.75 -5.57
CA ALA A 108 22.74 6.43 -5.46
C ALA A 108 23.88 5.68 -6.18
N VAL A 109 23.93 4.34 -6.10
CA VAL A 109 24.96 3.52 -6.76
C VAL A 109 24.73 3.44 -8.27
N VAL A 110 23.48 3.33 -8.71
CA VAL A 110 23.12 3.34 -10.14
C VAL A 110 23.52 4.66 -10.78
N ASN A 111 23.23 5.81 -10.13
CA ASN A 111 23.66 7.11 -10.63
C ASN A 111 25.17 7.17 -10.82
N SER A 112 25.94 6.73 -9.82
CA SER A 112 27.42 6.72 -9.89
C SER A 112 27.94 5.80 -10.99
N PHE A 113 27.30 4.65 -11.21
CA PHE A 113 27.64 3.72 -12.29
C PHE A 113 27.39 4.35 -13.68
N ASP A 114 26.22 4.93 -13.89
CA ASP A 114 25.82 5.54 -15.16
C ASP A 114 26.69 6.77 -15.50
N GLU A 115 27.03 7.57 -14.49
CA GLU A 115 27.90 8.75 -14.62
C GLU A 115 29.41 8.37 -14.64
N LYS A 116 29.75 7.08 -14.52
CA LYS A 116 31.13 6.57 -14.44
C LYS A 116 31.95 7.24 -13.34
N ARG A 117 31.36 7.44 -12.19
CA ARG A 117 31.98 8.07 -11.03
C ARG A 117 32.74 7.04 -10.18
N ASN A 118 33.70 7.56 -9.42
CA ASN A 118 34.48 6.78 -8.45
C ASN A 118 34.07 7.12 -6.99
N ASP A 119 32.97 7.86 -6.79
CA ASP A 119 32.39 8.22 -5.51
C ASP A 119 30.89 8.00 -5.53
N ILE A 120 30.27 7.97 -4.36
CA ILE A 120 28.81 7.86 -4.22
C ILE A 120 28.27 9.21 -3.74
N GLN A 121 27.36 9.78 -4.51
CA GLN A 121 26.66 10.99 -4.07
C GLN A 121 25.48 10.64 -3.16
N ILE A 122 25.42 11.30 -2.02
CA ILE A 122 24.30 11.18 -1.09
C ILE A 122 23.03 11.75 -1.75
N LEU A 123 21.95 11.00 -1.71
CA LEU A 123 20.67 11.47 -2.24
C LEU A 123 20.03 12.45 -1.26
N PRO A 124 19.46 13.56 -1.74
CA PRO A 124 18.82 14.55 -0.88
C PRO A 124 17.52 14.05 -0.25
N SER A 125 16.89 13.08 -0.88
CA SER A 125 15.67 12.42 -0.40
C SER A 125 15.55 11.02 -0.96
N ILE A 126 14.78 10.17 -0.30
CA ILE A 126 14.47 8.82 -0.75
C ILE A 126 12.96 8.61 -0.73
N SER A 127 12.44 7.85 -1.71
CA SER A 127 11.04 7.48 -1.80
C SER A 127 10.91 6.14 -2.50
N THR A 128 10.70 5.07 -1.74
CA THR A 128 10.42 3.74 -2.27
C THR A 128 9.67 2.91 -1.23
N LEU A 129 8.80 1.99 -1.69
CA LEU A 129 8.16 1.00 -0.84
C LEU A 129 9.12 -0.12 -0.39
N ALA A 130 10.23 -0.32 -1.11
CA ALA A 130 11.22 -1.35 -0.81
C ALA A 130 12.13 -0.92 0.36
N SER A 131 11.60 -1.01 1.59
CA SER A 131 12.19 -0.42 2.81
C SER A 131 13.62 -0.85 3.09
N ALA A 132 13.99 -2.12 2.80
CA ALA A 132 15.34 -2.63 3.07
C ALA A 132 16.41 -2.12 2.08
N ILE A 133 16.01 -1.50 0.95
CA ILE A 133 16.92 -0.82 0.01
C ILE A 133 16.68 0.70 -0.07
N ALA A 134 15.88 1.25 0.84
CA ALA A 134 15.61 2.69 0.96
C ALA A 134 16.76 3.41 1.68
N VAL A 135 17.90 3.58 1.01
CA VAL A 135 19.13 4.12 1.62
C VAL A 135 19.62 5.33 0.82
N ALA A 136 19.73 6.49 1.49
CA ALA A 136 20.20 7.74 0.88
C ALA A 136 21.72 7.76 0.71
N ASN A 137 22.45 7.22 1.68
CA ASN A 137 23.92 7.16 1.72
C ASN A 137 24.38 5.71 1.95
N PRO A 138 24.61 4.93 0.88
CA PRO A 138 25.10 3.57 1.00
C PRO A 138 26.54 3.51 1.58
N ILE A 139 26.71 3.04 2.80
CA ILE A 139 27.99 2.97 3.51
C ILE A 139 29.05 2.18 2.71
N ASP A 140 28.64 1.04 2.15
CA ASP A 140 29.48 0.17 1.30
C ASP A 140 29.21 0.38 -0.20
N GLY A 141 28.67 1.56 -0.59
CA GLY A 141 28.31 1.86 -1.98
C GLY A 141 29.49 1.77 -2.94
N LEU A 142 30.69 2.18 -2.51
CA LEU A 142 31.92 2.04 -3.29
C LEU A 142 32.29 0.57 -3.53
N LYS A 143 32.09 -0.31 -2.56
CA LYS A 143 32.32 -1.76 -2.72
C LYS A 143 31.31 -2.38 -3.68
N ALA A 144 30.08 -1.87 -3.67
CA ALA A 144 29.06 -2.29 -4.64
C ALA A 144 29.46 -1.87 -6.07
N LEU A 145 29.89 -0.63 -6.24
CA LEU A 145 30.34 -0.10 -7.52
C LEU A 145 31.57 -0.87 -8.04
N GLU A 146 32.54 -1.16 -7.16
CA GLU A 146 33.72 -1.98 -7.45
C GLU A 146 33.32 -3.41 -7.91
N ALA A 147 32.41 -4.06 -7.20
CA ALA A 147 31.92 -5.39 -7.53
C ALA A 147 31.30 -5.43 -8.93
N ILE A 148 30.48 -4.44 -9.28
CA ILE A 148 29.84 -4.34 -10.58
C ILE A 148 30.87 -4.09 -11.68
N ASN A 149 31.76 -3.12 -11.50
CA ASN A 149 32.75 -2.74 -12.50
C ASN A 149 33.78 -3.86 -12.77
N ASN A 150 34.33 -4.47 -11.73
CA ASN A 150 35.35 -5.50 -11.83
C ASN A 150 34.84 -6.82 -12.43
N THR A 151 33.54 -7.03 -12.44
CA THR A 151 32.90 -8.21 -13.04
C THR A 151 32.25 -7.91 -14.40
N ASN A 152 32.45 -6.71 -14.96
CA ASN A 152 31.77 -6.24 -16.17
C ASN A 152 30.23 -6.43 -16.07
N GLY A 153 29.69 -6.13 -14.91
CA GLY A 153 28.29 -6.27 -14.58
C GLY A 153 27.42 -5.09 -15.02
N TYR A 154 26.27 -4.95 -14.38
CA TYR A 154 25.32 -3.85 -14.61
C TYR A 154 24.84 -3.28 -13.28
N ALA A 155 24.57 -1.97 -13.25
CA ALA A 155 23.72 -1.38 -12.26
C ALA A 155 22.40 -0.97 -12.93
N ILE A 156 21.26 -1.20 -12.27
CA ILE A 156 19.95 -0.87 -12.84
C ILE A 156 18.98 -0.43 -11.74
N ALA A 157 18.18 0.59 -12.06
CA ALA A 157 17.09 1.01 -11.19
C ALA A 157 15.74 0.52 -11.71
N VAL A 158 14.87 0.13 -10.75
CA VAL A 158 13.51 -0.33 -11.00
C VAL A 158 12.52 0.52 -10.21
N THR A 159 11.36 0.75 -10.77
CA THR A 159 10.28 1.48 -10.11
C THR A 159 9.58 0.60 -9.07
N ASP A 160 8.87 1.22 -8.14
CA ASP A 160 8.06 0.51 -7.16
C ASP A 160 7.00 -0.40 -7.82
N ASN A 161 6.43 0.04 -8.96
CA ASN A 161 5.50 -0.77 -9.75
C ASN A 161 6.15 -2.00 -10.36
N GLU A 162 7.36 -1.86 -10.92
CA GLU A 162 8.12 -3.01 -11.44
C GLU A 162 8.43 -4.01 -10.32
N ILE A 163 8.77 -3.52 -9.11
CA ILE A 163 9.04 -4.34 -7.92
C ILE A 163 7.78 -5.12 -7.50
N LEU A 164 6.64 -4.45 -7.37
CA LEU A 164 5.37 -5.07 -6.97
C LEU A 164 4.88 -6.08 -8.01
N ALA A 165 5.01 -5.77 -9.29
CA ALA A 165 4.67 -6.68 -10.37
C ALA A 165 5.53 -7.95 -10.33
N ALA A 166 6.83 -7.80 -10.10
CA ALA A 166 7.75 -8.94 -9.94
C ALA A 166 7.41 -9.77 -8.70
N GLN A 167 7.14 -9.13 -7.56
CA GLN A 167 6.74 -9.80 -6.31
C GLN A 167 5.46 -10.61 -6.50
N HIS A 168 4.44 -10.02 -7.13
CA HIS A 168 3.19 -10.70 -7.42
C HIS A 168 3.37 -11.88 -8.36
N ARG A 169 4.15 -11.70 -9.44
CA ARG A 169 4.44 -12.75 -10.41
C ARG A 169 5.17 -13.92 -9.77
N MET A 170 6.19 -13.67 -8.93
CA MET A 170 6.89 -14.72 -8.18
C MET A 170 5.95 -15.50 -7.26
N ALA A 171 5.09 -14.81 -6.52
CA ALA A 171 4.12 -15.46 -5.63
C ALA A 171 3.11 -16.32 -6.41
N LYS A 172 2.62 -15.81 -7.55
CA LYS A 172 1.60 -16.47 -8.37
C LYS A 172 2.17 -17.64 -9.19
N GLU A 173 3.33 -17.48 -9.82
CA GLU A 173 3.90 -18.44 -10.77
C GLU A 173 4.83 -19.45 -10.10
N GLU A 174 5.59 -19.03 -9.07
CA GLU A 174 6.60 -19.86 -8.42
C GLU A 174 6.26 -20.25 -6.98
N GLY A 175 5.17 -19.70 -6.41
CA GLY A 175 4.80 -19.91 -5.01
C GLY A 175 5.78 -19.27 -4.02
N ILE A 176 6.61 -18.30 -4.46
CA ILE A 176 7.62 -17.63 -3.64
C ILE A 176 7.15 -16.23 -3.29
N PHE A 177 6.79 -16.01 -2.01
CA PHE A 177 6.46 -14.68 -1.51
C PHE A 177 7.70 -14.01 -0.93
N ALA A 178 8.45 -13.29 -1.76
CA ALA A 178 9.65 -12.54 -1.36
C ALA A 178 9.29 -11.13 -0.87
N GLU A 179 10.14 -10.54 -0.03
CA GLU A 179 10.03 -9.11 0.32
C GLU A 179 10.25 -8.22 -0.93
N SER A 180 9.73 -6.99 -0.90
CA SER A 180 9.83 -6.05 -2.02
C SER A 180 11.28 -5.80 -2.46
N SER A 181 12.21 -5.66 -1.51
CA SER A 181 13.63 -5.47 -1.82
C SER A 181 14.26 -6.68 -2.53
N ALA A 182 13.83 -7.90 -2.20
CA ALA A 182 14.27 -9.12 -2.90
C ALA A 182 13.64 -9.21 -4.29
N ALA A 183 12.35 -8.88 -4.42
CA ALA A 183 11.65 -8.87 -5.71
C ALA A 183 12.24 -7.87 -6.71
N ALA A 184 12.91 -6.83 -6.24
CA ALA A 184 13.64 -5.88 -7.08
C ALA A 184 14.67 -6.59 -7.98
N THR A 185 15.28 -7.71 -7.55
CA THR A 185 16.23 -8.48 -8.37
C THR A 185 15.57 -9.06 -9.62
N ILE A 186 14.36 -9.59 -9.47
CA ILE A 186 13.60 -10.15 -10.59
C ILE A 186 13.11 -9.02 -11.53
N ALA A 187 12.66 -7.89 -10.98
CA ALA A 187 12.32 -6.71 -11.78
C ALA A 187 13.52 -6.20 -12.58
N GLY A 188 14.70 -6.10 -11.96
CA GLY A 188 15.95 -5.69 -12.61
C GLY A 188 16.41 -6.66 -13.70
N LEU A 189 16.31 -7.96 -13.43
CA LEU A 189 16.61 -9.00 -14.42
C LEU A 189 15.68 -8.88 -15.63
N GLN A 190 14.36 -8.80 -15.40
CA GLN A 190 13.39 -8.65 -16.49
C GLN A 190 13.69 -7.43 -17.35
N LYS A 191 13.95 -6.29 -16.72
CA LYS A 191 14.28 -5.04 -17.42
C LYS A 191 15.56 -5.16 -18.28
N LEU A 192 16.58 -5.88 -17.82
CA LEU A 192 17.81 -6.12 -18.59
C LEU A 192 17.59 -7.09 -19.74
N ILE A 193 16.72 -8.08 -19.58
CA ILE A 193 16.30 -8.99 -20.66
C ILE A 193 15.54 -8.21 -21.74
N ASP A 194 14.57 -7.39 -21.34
CA ASP A 194 13.77 -6.57 -22.25
C ASP A 194 14.61 -5.56 -23.02
N GLN A 195 15.72 -5.09 -22.41
CA GLN A 195 16.73 -4.25 -23.06
C GLN A 195 17.70 -5.01 -23.96
N GLY A 196 17.58 -6.34 -24.06
CA GLY A 196 18.50 -7.18 -24.84
C GLY A 196 19.93 -7.28 -24.27
N LYS A 197 20.14 -6.87 -23.01
CA LYS A 197 21.46 -6.90 -22.34
C LYS A 197 21.82 -8.27 -21.77
N ILE A 198 20.84 -9.11 -21.51
CA ILE A 198 21.00 -10.48 -21.01
C ILE A 198 20.28 -11.43 -21.94
N ASP A 199 21.00 -12.44 -22.41
CA ASP A 199 20.45 -13.53 -23.21
C ASP A 199 19.64 -14.50 -22.32
N ALA A 200 18.47 -14.92 -22.77
CA ALA A 200 17.57 -15.84 -22.07
C ALA A 200 18.19 -17.23 -21.78
N HIS A 201 19.24 -17.62 -22.50
CA HIS A 201 19.93 -18.89 -22.27
C HIS A 201 21.03 -18.85 -21.19
N LYS A 202 21.25 -17.68 -20.58
CA LYS A 202 22.24 -17.52 -19.52
C LYS A 202 21.75 -18.04 -18.18
N LYS A 203 22.65 -18.63 -17.40
CA LYS A 203 22.37 -19.01 -16.01
C LYS A 203 22.45 -17.78 -15.13
N VAL A 204 21.32 -17.38 -14.58
CA VAL A 204 21.19 -16.22 -13.70
C VAL A 204 20.77 -16.67 -12.31
N LEU A 205 21.48 -16.21 -11.28
CA LEU A 205 21.12 -16.39 -9.89
C LEU A 205 20.63 -15.05 -9.33
N CYS A 206 19.38 -15.00 -8.88
CA CYS A 206 18.81 -13.84 -8.19
C CYS A 206 18.80 -14.07 -6.68
N ILE A 207 19.29 -13.12 -5.92
CA ILE A 207 19.35 -13.21 -4.46
C ILE A 207 18.05 -12.71 -3.85
N LEU A 208 17.29 -13.61 -3.24
CA LEU A 208 16.08 -13.29 -2.49
C LEU A 208 16.44 -13.10 -1.02
N THR A 209 16.59 -11.86 -0.61
CA THR A 209 17.15 -11.46 0.69
C THR A 209 16.21 -11.66 1.86
N GLY A 210 14.91 -11.77 1.61
CA GLY A 210 13.92 -11.91 2.66
C GLY A 210 12.57 -12.39 2.19
N ASP A 211 11.78 -12.85 3.16
CA ASP A 211 10.40 -13.31 3.00
C ASP A 211 9.44 -12.12 3.04
N GLY A 212 8.36 -12.16 2.24
CA GLY A 212 7.35 -11.12 2.14
C GLY A 212 6.53 -10.89 3.42
N LEU A 213 6.48 -11.88 4.32
CA LEU A 213 5.84 -11.74 5.63
C LEU A 213 6.56 -10.76 6.56
N LYS A 214 7.80 -10.37 6.24
CA LYS A 214 8.50 -9.30 6.98
C LYS A 214 7.84 -7.93 6.81
N ASP A 215 7.25 -7.68 5.63
CA ASP A 215 6.56 -6.42 5.32
C ASP A 215 5.29 -6.64 4.48
N PRO A 216 4.26 -7.30 5.03
CA PRO A 216 3.01 -7.58 4.31
C PRO A 216 2.23 -6.31 3.95
N GLN A 217 2.49 -5.18 4.64
CA GLN A 217 1.82 -3.90 4.37
C GLN A 217 2.12 -3.36 2.97
N VAL A 218 3.27 -3.69 2.40
CA VAL A 218 3.63 -3.29 1.04
C VAL A 218 2.64 -3.88 0.03
N VAL A 219 2.29 -5.15 0.19
CA VAL A 219 1.31 -5.82 -0.68
C VAL A 219 -0.08 -5.22 -0.49
N LEU A 220 -0.48 -4.96 0.76
CA LEU A 220 -1.79 -4.37 1.07
C LEU A 220 -1.96 -2.96 0.48
N LYS A 221 -0.88 -2.19 0.33
CA LYS A 221 -0.91 -0.89 -0.35
C LYS A 221 -1.24 -0.99 -1.84
N ALA A 222 -0.85 -2.08 -2.49
CA ALA A 222 -1.11 -2.32 -3.90
C ALA A 222 -2.36 -3.20 -4.14
N ALA A 223 -2.84 -3.89 -3.11
CA ALA A 223 -4.02 -4.74 -3.18
C ALA A 223 -5.31 -3.90 -3.24
N ILE A 224 -6.28 -4.40 -3.98
CA ILE A 224 -7.66 -3.94 -3.86
C ILE A 224 -8.16 -4.40 -2.50
N LYS A 225 -8.74 -3.48 -1.73
CA LYS A 225 -9.29 -3.82 -0.42
C LYS A 225 -10.35 -4.91 -0.58
N PRO A 226 -10.24 -6.05 0.13
CA PRO A 226 -11.24 -7.09 0.04
C PRO A 226 -12.62 -6.57 0.47
N PRO A 227 -13.71 -6.86 -0.27
CA PRO A 227 -15.06 -6.50 0.15
C PRO A 227 -15.43 -7.26 1.43
N THR A 228 -16.22 -6.60 2.26
CA THR A 228 -16.78 -7.22 3.46
C THR A 228 -18.25 -7.50 3.20
N ILE A 229 -18.66 -8.74 3.42
CA ILE A 229 -20.05 -9.19 3.26
C ILE A 229 -20.55 -9.85 4.55
N TYR A 230 -21.87 -9.85 4.73
CA TYR A 230 -22.49 -10.69 5.74
C TYR A 230 -22.46 -12.17 5.33
N PRO A 231 -22.61 -13.12 6.27
CA PRO A 231 -22.58 -14.55 5.98
C PRO A 231 -23.89 -15.01 5.27
N GLN A 232 -24.19 -14.40 4.14
CA GLN A 232 -25.36 -14.64 3.32
C GLN A 232 -24.94 -14.93 1.87
N ILE A 233 -25.49 -16.02 1.30
CA ILE A 233 -25.18 -16.41 -0.06
C ILE A 233 -25.61 -15.35 -1.11
N ALA A 234 -26.64 -14.56 -0.79
CA ALA A 234 -27.12 -13.50 -1.65
C ALA A 234 -26.06 -12.42 -1.89
N GLU A 235 -25.35 -11.99 -0.86
CA GLU A 235 -24.28 -10.98 -0.96
C GLU A 235 -23.08 -11.52 -1.74
N PHE A 236 -22.69 -12.78 -1.49
CA PHE A 236 -21.64 -13.41 -2.30
C PHE A 236 -22.04 -13.50 -3.78
N ASN A 237 -23.27 -13.91 -4.07
CA ASN A 237 -23.77 -13.99 -5.45
C ASN A 237 -23.77 -12.62 -6.13
N GLN A 238 -24.02 -11.54 -5.38
CA GLN A 238 -23.95 -10.19 -5.92
C GLN A 238 -22.51 -9.83 -6.35
N LEU A 239 -21.50 -10.12 -5.51
CA LEU A 239 -20.09 -9.92 -5.87
C LEU A 239 -19.72 -10.74 -7.11
N TYR A 240 -20.15 -11.99 -7.16
CA TYR A 240 -19.91 -12.89 -8.29
C TYR A 240 -20.53 -12.35 -9.59
N GLN A 241 -21.81 -11.95 -9.55
CA GLN A 241 -22.52 -11.38 -10.70
C GLN A 241 -21.95 -10.04 -11.16
N ASN A 242 -21.33 -9.27 -10.25
CA ASN A 242 -20.69 -8.00 -10.57
C ASN A 242 -19.28 -8.18 -11.16
N GLY A 243 -18.81 -9.42 -11.37
CA GLY A 243 -17.50 -9.70 -11.96
C GLY A 243 -16.31 -9.46 -11.03
N PHE A 244 -16.53 -9.39 -9.70
CA PHE A 244 -15.45 -9.17 -8.74
C PHE A 244 -14.30 -10.19 -8.88
N PHE A 245 -14.62 -11.45 -9.21
CA PHE A 245 -13.65 -12.52 -9.34
C PHE A 245 -12.97 -12.59 -10.71
N ASP A 246 -13.45 -11.82 -11.70
CA ASP A 246 -12.90 -11.83 -13.07
C ASP A 246 -11.72 -10.85 -13.23
N GLY A 247 -11.54 -9.98 -12.25
CA GLY A 247 -10.51 -8.94 -12.26
C GLY A 247 -9.19 -9.32 -11.57
N LYS A 248 -8.23 -8.40 -11.65
CA LYS A 248 -6.98 -8.49 -10.88
C LYS A 248 -7.24 -8.08 -9.43
N SER A 249 -6.62 -8.80 -8.50
CA SER A 249 -6.66 -8.47 -7.07
C SER A 249 -5.67 -7.37 -6.66
N MET A 250 -4.78 -6.96 -7.57
CA MET A 250 -3.73 -5.98 -7.30
C MET A 250 -3.61 -4.96 -8.43
N VAL A 251 -3.28 -3.72 -8.05
CA VAL A 251 -3.06 -2.58 -8.96
C VAL A 251 -1.63 -2.07 -8.75
N PHE A 252 -0.86 -2.03 -9.83
CA PHE A 252 0.55 -1.62 -9.84
C PHE A 252 0.76 -0.22 -10.44
N VAL A 253 -0.09 0.74 -10.04
CA VAL A 253 0.06 2.14 -10.41
C VAL A 253 0.18 3.00 -9.16
N GLU A 254 0.85 4.15 -9.27
CA GLU A 254 0.94 5.10 -8.18
C GLU A 254 -0.47 5.60 -7.80
N LYS A 255 -0.84 5.42 -6.54
CA LYS A 255 -2.17 5.81 -6.04
C LYS A 255 -2.44 7.32 -6.14
N SER A 256 -1.38 8.11 -6.23
CA SER A 256 -1.43 9.57 -6.45
C SER A 256 -1.58 9.97 -7.91
N GLU A 257 -1.47 9.03 -8.86
CA GLU A 257 -1.68 9.34 -10.28
C GLU A 257 -3.11 9.82 -10.52
N ILE A 258 -3.22 10.97 -11.21
CA ILE A 258 -4.51 11.57 -11.55
C ILE A 258 -5.08 10.84 -12.76
N LEU A 259 -6.25 10.22 -12.61
CA LEU A 259 -6.98 9.58 -13.70
C LEU A 259 -7.94 10.54 -14.41
N PHE A 260 -8.67 11.35 -13.64
CA PHE A 260 -9.68 12.24 -14.19
C PHE A 260 -9.62 13.63 -13.55
N THR A 261 -9.58 14.67 -14.38
CA THR A 261 -9.71 16.08 -13.97
C THR A 261 -11.10 16.65 -14.27
N THR A 262 -11.87 15.95 -15.09
CA THR A 262 -13.25 16.27 -15.48
C THR A 262 -14.13 15.05 -15.27
N GLU A 263 -15.45 15.25 -15.28
CA GLU A 263 -16.42 14.15 -15.12
C GLU A 263 -16.20 13.06 -16.18
N PRO A 264 -15.85 11.80 -15.79
CA PRO A 264 -15.61 10.73 -16.73
C PRO A 264 -16.93 10.19 -17.30
N THR A 265 -16.89 9.74 -18.55
CA THR A 265 -17.98 9.00 -19.14
C THR A 265 -17.96 7.53 -18.68
N ASN A 266 -19.07 6.80 -18.86
CA ASN A 266 -19.10 5.36 -18.60
C ASN A 266 -18.05 4.59 -19.42
N ALA A 267 -17.77 5.03 -20.63
CA ALA A 267 -16.74 4.44 -21.49
C ALA A 267 -15.32 4.67 -20.91
N ASP A 268 -15.06 5.83 -20.33
CA ASP A 268 -13.79 6.12 -19.66
C ASP A 268 -13.62 5.25 -18.43
N ILE A 269 -14.67 5.11 -17.61
CA ILE A 269 -14.66 4.26 -16.42
C ILE A 269 -14.46 2.80 -16.82
N ALA A 270 -15.17 2.30 -17.82
CA ALA A 270 -15.03 0.93 -18.31
C ALA A 270 -13.60 0.65 -18.82
N ARG A 271 -12.99 1.61 -19.53
CA ARG A 271 -11.61 1.53 -20.00
C ARG A 271 -10.63 1.46 -18.84
N GLU A 272 -10.78 2.31 -17.82
CA GLU A 272 -9.90 2.30 -16.66
C GLU A 272 -10.10 1.04 -15.78
N LEU A 273 -11.31 0.55 -15.64
CA LEU A 273 -11.56 -0.76 -15.01
C LEU A 273 -10.85 -1.88 -15.77
N GLN A 274 -10.89 -1.86 -17.10
CA GLN A 274 -10.17 -2.84 -17.93
C GLN A 274 -8.65 -2.68 -17.81
N ASN A 275 -8.13 -1.46 -17.81
CA ASN A 275 -6.70 -1.17 -17.70
C ASN A 275 -6.13 -1.58 -16.33
N LEU A 276 -6.79 -1.15 -15.25
CA LEU A 276 -6.29 -1.35 -13.90
C LEU A 276 -6.57 -2.77 -13.37
N LEU A 277 -7.78 -3.28 -13.62
CA LEU A 277 -8.27 -4.52 -13.00
C LEU A 277 -8.33 -5.69 -13.97
N SER A 278 -8.22 -5.45 -15.29
CA SER A 278 -8.47 -6.43 -16.36
C SER A 278 -9.86 -7.08 -16.26
N ALA A 279 -10.85 -6.31 -15.78
CA ALA A 279 -12.20 -6.77 -15.52
C ALA A 279 -13.21 -5.99 -16.34
N THR A 280 -14.31 -6.66 -16.71
CA THR A 280 -15.46 -6.05 -17.36
C THR A 280 -16.64 -6.11 -16.37
N TYR A 281 -17.26 -4.97 -16.13
CA TYR A 281 -18.35 -4.85 -15.16
C TYR A 281 -19.68 -4.55 -15.84
N ALA A 282 -20.79 -4.90 -15.18
CA ALA A 282 -22.12 -4.59 -15.66
C ALA A 282 -22.35 -3.07 -15.73
N GLU A 283 -23.20 -2.62 -16.67
CA GLU A 283 -23.46 -1.19 -16.91
C GLU A 283 -24.02 -0.47 -15.67
N ASP A 284 -24.88 -1.12 -14.89
CA ASP A 284 -25.42 -0.60 -13.64
C ASP A 284 -24.30 -0.31 -12.61
N TYR A 285 -23.29 -1.15 -12.57
CA TYR A 285 -22.13 -0.98 -11.71
C TYR A 285 -21.28 0.22 -12.13
N ILE A 286 -21.03 0.36 -13.44
CA ILE A 286 -20.29 1.49 -14.01
C ILE A 286 -21.03 2.81 -13.73
N ASN A 287 -22.36 2.83 -13.86
CA ASN A 287 -23.20 3.99 -13.55
C ASN A 287 -23.06 4.45 -12.08
N LYS A 288 -23.00 3.50 -11.14
CA LYS A 288 -22.82 3.80 -9.71
C LYS A 288 -21.43 4.38 -9.43
N ILE A 289 -20.38 3.83 -10.02
CA ILE A 289 -19.03 4.39 -9.93
C ILE A 289 -19.04 5.81 -10.49
N GLN A 290 -19.62 6.02 -11.67
CA GLN A 290 -19.73 7.35 -12.29
C GLN A 290 -20.38 8.37 -11.35
N LEU A 291 -21.49 7.99 -10.71
CA LEU A 291 -22.20 8.87 -9.78
C LEU A 291 -21.33 9.24 -8.57
N SER A 292 -20.56 8.29 -8.04
CA SER A 292 -19.60 8.52 -6.95
C SER A 292 -18.52 9.52 -7.35
N LEU A 293 -17.87 9.29 -8.51
CA LEU A 293 -16.81 10.16 -9.03
C LEU A 293 -17.32 11.56 -9.38
N LYS A 294 -18.54 11.67 -9.94
CA LYS A 294 -19.18 12.94 -10.24
C LYS A 294 -19.31 13.84 -9.02
N LYS A 295 -19.74 13.29 -7.86
CA LYS A 295 -19.84 14.02 -6.60
C LYS A 295 -18.48 14.60 -6.16
N MET A 296 -17.37 13.87 -6.38
CA MET A 296 -16.03 14.34 -6.03
C MET A 296 -15.57 15.47 -6.94
N ILE A 297 -15.77 15.35 -8.27
CA ILE A 297 -15.39 16.37 -9.24
C ILE A 297 -16.21 17.66 -9.06
N GLN A 298 -17.48 17.55 -8.77
CA GLN A 298 -18.33 18.72 -8.48
C GLN A 298 -17.85 19.51 -7.25
N LYS A 299 -17.15 18.86 -6.31
CA LYS A 299 -16.47 19.48 -5.17
C LYS A 299 -15.07 20.03 -5.52
N GLY A 300 -14.67 20.02 -6.81
CA GLY A 300 -13.38 20.54 -7.28
C GLY A 300 -12.19 19.59 -7.12
N LYS A 301 -12.43 18.31 -6.80
CA LYS A 301 -11.37 17.32 -6.58
C LYS A 301 -11.03 16.59 -7.88
N ALA A 302 -9.73 16.57 -8.28
CA ALA A 302 -9.24 15.67 -9.30
C ALA A 302 -9.26 14.23 -8.77
N ILE A 303 -9.65 13.26 -9.60
CA ILE A 303 -9.76 11.84 -9.23
C ILE A 303 -8.43 11.16 -9.44
N THR A 304 -7.85 10.66 -8.36
CA THR A 304 -6.65 9.82 -8.37
C THR A 304 -7.00 8.35 -8.52
N VAL A 305 -5.99 7.50 -8.78
CA VAL A 305 -6.14 6.04 -8.76
C VAL A 305 -6.71 5.55 -7.42
N SER A 306 -6.28 6.15 -6.31
CA SER A 306 -6.82 5.82 -4.98
C SER A 306 -8.31 6.14 -4.87
N ASP A 307 -8.74 7.33 -5.31
CA ASP A 307 -10.16 7.74 -5.26
C ASP A 307 -11.03 6.83 -6.14
N PHE A 308 -10.49 6.41 -7.28
CA PHE A 308 -11.18 5.48 -8.16
C PHE A 308 -11.35 4.10 -7.52
N GLN A 309 -10.30 3.57 -6.88
CA GLN A 309 -10.35 2.33 -6.13
C GLN A 309 -11.34 2.38 -4.96
N ASP A 310 -11.35 3.48 -4.20
CA ASP A 310 -12.29 3.68 -3.09
C ASP A 310 -13.74 3.75 -3.60
N SER A 311 -13.96 4.36 -4.78
CA SER A 311 -15.28 4.39 -5.42
C SER A 311 -15.74 3.01 -5.86
N ILE A 312 -14.84 2.20 -6.46
CA ILE A 312 -15.11 0.81 -6.82
C ILE A 312 -15.50 0.01 -5.58
N GLN A 313 -14.70 0.13 -4.52
CA GLN A 313 -14.92 -0.56 -3.26
C GLN A 313 -16.29 -0.20 -2.64
N SER A 314 -16.60 1.08 -2.55
CA SER A 314 -17.87 1.57 -2.00
C SER A 314 -19.07 1.02 -2.78
N VAL A 315 -18.98 0.94 -4.11
CA VAL A 315 -20.06 0.41 -4.95
C VAL A 315 -20.17 -1.13 -4.86
N LEU A 316 -19.04 -1.84 -4.66
CA LEU A 316 -19.05 -3.30 -4.44
C LEU A 316 -19.67 -3.68 -3.10
N GLU A 317 -19.43 -2.88 -2.07
CA GLU A 317 -19.95 -3.08 -0.71
C GLU A 317 -21.41 -2.58 -0.55
N SER A 318 -21.91 -1.73 -1.47
CA SER A 318 -23.27 -1.22 -1.42
C SER A 318 -24.29 -2.32 -1.76
N PRO A 319 -25.24 -2.64 -0.89
CA PRO A 319 -26.30 -3.60 -1.21
C PRO A 319 -27.13 -3.11 -2.40
N LYS A 320 -27.56 -4.03 -3.27
CA LYS A 320 -28.54 -3.74 -4.32
C LYS A 320 -29.89 -3.44 -3.68
N HIS A 321 -30.15 -2.20 -3.32
CA HIS A 321 -31.49 -1.77 -3.00
C HIS A 321 -32.10 -1.07 -4.22
N SER A 322 -32.87 -1.82 -4.97
CA SER A 322 -33.92 -1.34 -5.85
C SER A 322 -35.21 -1.16 -5.01
N GLN A 323 -35.17 -0.34 -3.98
CA GLN A 323 -36.36 0.05 -3.23
C GLN A 323 -36.30 1.57 -3.00
N GLU A 324 -37.48 2.21 -3.05
CA GLU A 324 -37.65 3.63 -2.74
C GLU A 324 -37.01 3.91 -1.36
N GLU A 325 -36.08 4.87 -1.30
CA GLU A 325 -35.48 5.31 -0.04
C GLU A 325 -36.59 5.80 0.87
N VAL A 326 -36.84 5.04 1.93
CA VAL A 326 -37.88 5.37 2.92
C VAL A 326 -37.45 6.57 3.77
N PHE A 327 -36.12 6.74 3.94
CA PHE A 327 -35.51 7.79 4.76
C PHE A 327 -34.47 8.56 3.98
N THR A 328 -34.63 9.89 3.91
CA THR A 328 -33.63 10.81 3.34
C THR A 328 -33.44 12.03 4.22
N VAL A 329 -32.23 12.55 4.34
CA VAL A 329 -31.96 13.81 5.03
C VAL A 329 -32.03 14.95 4.02
N LEU A 330 -32.94 15.89 4.24
CA LEU A 330 -33.18 17.03 3.35
C LEU A 330 -32.23 18.19 3.66
N ASP A 331 -32.04 18.49 4.96
CA ASP A 331 -31.20 19.59 5.42
C ASP A 331 -30.67 19.34 6.83
N PHE A 332 -29.52 19.91 7.15
CA PHE A 332 -28.97 19.90 8.50
C PHE A 332 -28.17 21.16 8.80
N PHE A 333 -28.21 21.58 10.06
CA PHE A 333 -27.45 22.69 10.61
C PHE A 333 -26.77 22.25 11.90
N VAL A 334 -25.50 22.60 12.08
CA VAL A 334 -24.72 22.31 13.30
C VAL A 334 -24.01 23.56 13.75
N ASP A 335 -24.22 23.94 15.00
CA ASP A 335 -23.56 25.05 15.65
C ASP A 335 -22.62 24.54 16.75
N THR A 336 -21.36 24.96 16.71
CA THR A 336 -20.34 24.57 17.68
C THR A 336 -19.55 25.79 18.15
N ALA A 337 -19.27 25.85 19.44
CA ALA A 337 -18.37 26.86 20.02
C ALA A 337 -17.45 26.23 21.05
N LYS A 338 -16.32 26.88 21.28
CA LYS A 338 -15.33 26.41 22.27
C LYS A 338 -15.98 26.36 23.66
N ASP A 339 -15.77 25.25 24.36
CA ASP A 339 -16.27 24.99 25.73
C ASP A 339 -17.79 24.97 25.86
N GLN A 340 -18.54 24.80 24.76
CA GLN A 340 -19.98 24.66 24.73
C GLN A 340 -20.42 23.35 24.12
N LYS A 341 -21.60 22.88 24.46
CA LYS A 341 -22.22 21.73 23.78
C LYS A 341 -22.61 22.14 22.36
N ALA A 342 -22.36 21.23 21.41
CA ALA A 342 -22.83 21.42 20.04
C ALA A 342 -24.34 21.32 19.95
N ASN A 343 -24.97 22.17 19.13
CA ASN A 343 -26.39 22.08 18.82
C ASN A 343 -26.56 21.62 17.37
N ALA A 344 -27.49 20.72 17.11
CA ALA A 344 -27.83 20.32 15.76
C ALA A 344 -29.35 20.38 15.53
N HIS A 345 -29.70 20.68 14.28
CA HIS A 345 -31.05 20.65 13.75
C HIS A 345 -31.02 19.92 12.42
N VAL A 346 -31.91 18.95 12.23
CA VAL A 346 -32.04 18.18 11.00
C VAL A 346 -33.46 18.18 10.48
N THR A 347 -33.62 18.16 9.17
CA THR A 347 -34.88 17.94 8.47
C THR A 347 -34.76 16.68 7.64
N VAL A 348 -35.66 15.72 7.82
CA VAL A 348 -35.63 14.43 7.15
C VAL A 348 -36.98 14.17 6.48
N ASN A 349 -36.95 13.42 5.38
CA ASN A 349 -38.16 12.85 4.76
C ASN A 349 -38.23 11.37 5.11
N ILE A 350 -39.35 10.91 5.64
CA ILE A 350 -39.61 9.51 5.97
C ILE A 350 -40.91 9.11 5.30
N SER A 351 -40.84 8.21 4.30
CA SER A 351 -42.00 7.72 3.55
C SER A 351 -42.87 8.86 2.94
N GLY A 352 -42.21 9.93 2.47
CA GLY A 352 -42.86 11.07 1.84
C GLY A 352 -43.35 12.17 2.80
N GLN A 353 -43.14 12.03 4.13
CA GLN A 353 -43.48 13.01 5.13
C GLN A 353 -42.23 13.64 5.77
N GLU A 354 -42.24 14.96 5.98
CA GLU A 354 -41.12 15.67 6.59
C GLU A 354 -41.19 15.66 8.12
N TYR A 355 -40.05 15.40 8.75
CA TYR A 355 -39.88 15.45 10.22
C TYR A 355 -38.63 16.29 10.54
N THR A 356 -38.68 16.93 11.70
CA THR A 356 -37.56 17.73 12.20
C THR A 356 -37.08 17.19 13.55
N GLY A 357 -35.78 17.21 13.77
CA GLY A 357 -35.15 16.85 15.03
C GLY A 357 -34.14 17.89 15.49
N LYS A 358 -34.16 18.17 16.81
CA LYS A 358 -33.18 19.06 17.45
C LYS A 358 -32.56 18.36 18.65
N ALA A 359 -31.23 18.53 18.82
CA ALA A 359 -30.53 17.97 19.97
C ALA A 359 -29.28 18.74 20.31
N GLN A 360 -28.82 18.56 21.55
CA GLN A 360 -27.48 18.94 22.00
C GLN A 360 -26.61 17.70 22.17
N GLY A 361 -25.35 17.83 21.79
CA GLY A 361 -24.36 16.77 21.93
C GLY A 361 -23.06 17.25 22.58
N THR A 362 -22.20 16.30 22.98
CA THR A 362 -20.85 16.58 23.47
C THR A 362 -19.93 17.11 22.38
N GLY A 363 -20.28 16.82 21.13
CA GLY A 363 -19.61 17.30 19.92
C GLY A 363 -20.57 17.32 18.74
N PRO A 364 -20.14 17.85 17.56
CA PRO A 364 -21.00 18.03 16.40
C PRO A 364 -21.64 16.73 15.90
N VAL A 365 -20.89 15.65 15.82
CA VAL A 365 -21.39 14.34 15.38
C VAL A 365 -22.44 13.79 16.34
N ASP A 366 -22.19 13.85 17.66
CA ASP A 366 -23.15 13.42 18.71
C ASP A 366 -24.46 14.23 18.67
N ALA A 367 -24.35 15.55 18.43
CA ALA A 367 -25.49 16.39 18.29
C ALA A 367 -26.36 16.01 17.07
N VAL A 368 -25.73 15.76 15.92
CA VAL A 368 -26.43 15.36 14.69
C VAL A 368 -27.08 13.99 14.82
N ILE A 369 -26.38 12.98 15.34
CA ILE A 369 -26.93 11.63 15.53
C ILE A 369 -28.17 11.69 16.48
N LYS A 370 -28.08 12.44 17.57
CA LYS A 370 -29.21 12.65 18.47
C LYS A 370 -30.37 13.38 17.79
N SER A 371 -30.06 14.36 16.94
CA SER A 371 -31.10 15.08 16.18
C SER A 371 -31.80 14.17 15.18
N LEU A 372 -31.06 13.34 14.44
CA LEU A 372 -31.61 12.31 13.55
C LEU A 372 -32.48 11.31 14.32
N THR A 373 -31.99 10.83 15.47
CA THR A 373 -32.76 9.93 16.34
C THR A 373 -34.07 10.57 16.83
N ASN A 374 -34.04 11.87 17.18
CA ASN A 374 -35.21 12.58 17.62
C ASN A 374 -36.22 12.78 16.47
N ALA A 375 -35.76 13.05 15.26
CA ALA A 375 -36.62 13.14 14.06
C ALA A 375 -37.34 11.82 13.76
N CYS A 376 -36.70 10.68 14.05
CA CYS A 376 -37.27 9.36 13.81
C CYS A 376 -38.14 8.81 14.96
N ARG A 377 -38.24 9.52 16.11
CA ARG A 377 -38.78 8.96 17.36
C ARG A 377 -40.21 8.42 17.23
N ASP A 378 -41.03 9.04 16.40
CA ASP A 378 -42.43 8.67 16.22
C ASP A 378 -42.64 7.64 15.08
N THR A 379 -41.64 7.40 14.26
CA THR A 379 -41.69 6.49 13.10
C THR A 379 -41.01 5.15 13.37
N LEU A 380 -39.82 5.17 13.97
CA LEU A 380 -39.07 3.96 14.27
C LEU A 380 -38.24 4.11 15.54
N ARG A 381 -38.42 3.20 16.50
CA ARG A 381 -37.58 3.14 17.71
C ARG A 381 -36.44 2.20 17.51
N PHE A 382 -35.24 2.73 17.59
CA PHE A 382 -33.96 1.97 17.47
C PHE A 382 -32.92 2.51 18.45
N LYS A 383 -31.84 1.78 18.62
CA LYS A 383 -30.69 2.15 19.44
C LYS A 383 -29.44 2.06 18.57
N LEU A 384 -28.59 3.09 18.63
CA LEU A 384 -27.24 3.03 18.09
C LEU A 384 -26.38 2.13 19.00
N THR A 385 -25.86 1.04 18.48
CA THR A 385 -25.07 0.06 19.23
C THR A 385 -23.60 0.11 18.90
N GLU A 386 -23.23 0.57 17.68
CA GLU A 386 -21.83 0.65 17.24
C GLU A 386 -21.66 1.86 16.31
N TYR A 387 -20.54 2.57 16.49
CA TYR A 387 -20.13 3.69 15.65
C TYR A 387 -18.62 3.61 15.44
N LYS A 388 -18.20 3.44 14.20
CA LYS A 388 -16.79 3.34 13.80
C LYS A 388 -16.43 4.43 12.83
N VAL A 389 -15.21 4.96 12.95
CA VAL A 389 -14.66 5.98 12.05
C VAL A 389 -13.28 5.54 11.57
N GLU A 390 -13.05 5.63 10.27
CA GLU A 390 -11.78 5.37 9.64
C GLU A 390 -11.42 6.54 8.72
N ILE A 391 -10.21 7.09 8.86
CA ILE A 391 -9.71 8.12 7.95
C ILE A 391 -9.03 7.43 6.77
N ARG A 392 -9.53 7.68 5.57
CA ARG A 392 -9.03 7.11 4.32
C ARG A 392 -8.36 8.21 3.49
N GLY A 393 -7.03 8.17 3.40
CA GLY A 393 -6.22 9.14 2.68
C GLY A 393 -5.26 9.90 3.59
N GLN A 394 -4.55 10.88 3.02
CA GLN A 394 -3.63 11.78 3.73
C GLN A 394 -3.98 13.24 3.38
N GLY A 395 -3.84 14.13 4.35
CA GLY A 395 -4.16 15.54 4.17
C GLY A 395 -5.42 15.98 4.92
N THR A 396 -5.74 17.26 4.86
CA THR A 396 -6.90 17.85 5.53
C THR A 396 -8.23 17.57 4.81
N ASP A 397 -8.15 17.06 3.59
CA ASP A 397 -9.25 16.68 2.69
C ASP A 397 -9.43 15.16 2.54
N ALA A 398 -8.76 14.38 3.41
CA ALA A 398 -8.89 12.93 3.44
C ALA A 398 -10.35 12.51 3.68
N ASN A 399 -10.80 11.48 2.95
CA ASN A 399 -12.13 10.94 3.16
C ASN A 399 -12.24 10.27 4.54
N VAL A 400 -13.34 10.54 5.23
CA VAL A 400 -13.71 9.88 6.47
C VAL A 400 -14.79 8.85 6.13
N TYR A 401 -14.50 7.60 6.43
CA TYR A 401 -15.46 6.50 6.39
C TYR A 401 -16.10 6.33 7.76
N VAL A 402 -17.42 6.28 7.79
CA VAL A 402 -18.21 6.04 9.01
C VAL A 402 -19.05 4.78 8.81
N GLU A 403 -19.06 3.90 9.80
CA GLU A 403 -19.94 2.74 9.88
C GLU A 403 -20.79 2.85 11.14
N MET A 404 -22.09 2.66 11.01
CA MET A 404 -23.05 2.69 12.12
C MET A 404 -23.88 1.43 12.16
N LYS A 405 -24.10 0.91 13.37
CA LYS A 405 -25.02 -0.20 13.63
C LYS A 405 -26.19 0.30 14.45
N LEU A 406 -27.37 0.20 13.86
CA LEU A 406 -28.63 0.43 14.54
C LEU A 406 -29.26 -0.90 14.92
N GLN A 407 -29.90 -0.95 16.09
CA GLN A 407 -30.62 -2.11 16.59
C GLN A 407 -32.09 -1.76 16.86
N LYS A 408 -32.99 -2.54 16.29
CA LYS A 408 -34.43 -2.51 16.55
C LYS A 408 -34.87 -3.89 17.03
N ASP A 409 -35.34 -3.99 18.25
CA ASP A 409 -35.73 -5.26 18.87
C ASP A 409 -34.58 -6.30 18.78
N SER A 410 -34.77 -7.40 18.07
CA SER A 410 -33.76 -8.44 17.80
C SER A 410 -33.06 -8.26 16.44
N SER A 411 -33.43 -7.28 15.63
CA SER A 411 -32.89 -7.01 14.30
C SER A 411 -31.79 -5.94 14.36
N ASN A 412 -30.73 -6.13 13.60
CA ASN A 412 -29.65 -5.15 13.44
C ASN A 412 -29.62 -4.68 11.99
N SER A 413 -29.36 -3.39 11.80
CA SER A 413 -29.04 -2.82 10.49
C SER A 413 -27.74 -2.05 10.58
N ILE A 414 -26.90 -2.16 9.55
CA ILE A 414 -25.61 -1.47 9.44
C ILE A 414 -25.69 -0.57 8.21
N GLY A 415 -25.19 0.64 8.36
CA GLY A 415 -25.01 1.58 7.27
C GLY A 415 -23.64 2.21 7.30
N SER A 416 -23.18 2.64 6.14
CA SER A 416 -21.89 3.26 5.92
C SER A 416 -22.02 4.58 5.18
N GLY A 417 -21.08 5.50 5.41
CA GLY A 417 -21.00 6.77 4.69
C GLY A 417 -19.55 7.18 4.48
N THR A 418 -19.27 7.86 3.37
CA THR A 418 -17.91 8.31 3.05
C THR A 418 -17.93 9.74 2.54
N SER A 419 -17.27 10.64 3.26
CA SER A 419 -17.17 12.06 2.91
C SER A 419 -15.90 12.66 3.50
N PRO A 420 -15.33 13.73 2.92
CA PRO A 420 -14.31 14.53 3.60
C PRO A 420 -14.81 15.17 4.89
N ASP A 421 -16.12 15.36 5.02
CA ASP A 421 -16.79 15.86 6.22
C ASP A 421 -17.36 14.69 7.05
N ILE A 422 -16.84 14.52 8.27
CA ILE A 422 -17.27 13.46 9.19
C ILE A 422 -18.77 13.57 9.53
N ILE A 423 -19.35 14.78 9.56
CA ILE A 423 -20.77 14.96 9.83
C ILE A 423 -21.59 14.41 8.66
N GLN A 424 -21.20 14.76 7.44
CA GLN A 424 -21.85 14.26 6.24
C GLN A 424 -21.71 12.73 6.12
N ALA A 425 -20.54 12.17 6.37
CA ALA A 425 -20.32 10.71 6.39
C ALA A 425 -21.20 10.02 7.44
N SER A 426 -21.37 10.65 8.62
CA SER A 426 -22.23 10.13 9.68
C SER A 426 -23.71 10.16 9.31
N ILE A 427 -24.16 11.20 8.62
CA ILE A 427 -25.53 11.33 8.12
C ILE A 427 -25.84 10.25 7.08
N GLU A 428 -24.92 10.03 6.14
CA GLU A 428 -25.03 8.99 5.11
C GLU A 428 -25.10 7.59 5.73
N ALA A 429 -24.20 7.29 6.68
CA ALA A 429 -24.20 6.02 7.40
C ALA A 429 -25.51 5.79 8.20
N PHE A 430 -26.05 6.83 8.81
CA PHE A 430 -27.33 6.76 9.53
C PHE A 430 -28.50 6.49 8.58
N ALA A 431 -28.57 7.21 7.45
CA ALA A 431 -29.63 7.06 6.46
C ALA A 431 -29.65 5.64 5.87
N GLU A 432 -28.48 5.10 5.53
CA GLU A 432 -28.36 3.74 5.02
C GLU A 432 -28.78 2.71 6.08
N ALA A 433 -28.31 2.85 7.32
CA ALA A 433 -28.70 1.95 8.41
C ALA A 433 -30.21 2.00 8.71
N TYR A 434 -30.83 3.19 8.63
CA TYR A 434 -32.27 3.34 8.82
C TYR A 434 -33.07 2.64 7.72
N ASN A 435 -32.68 2.86 6.46
CA ASN A 435 -33.32 2.24 5.28
C ASN A 435 -33.21 0.71 5.30
N GLY A 436 -32.17 0.16 5.92
CA GLY A 436 -31.96 -1.27 6.10
C GLY A 436 -33.01 -1.97 7.01
N PHE A 437 -33.84 -1.23 7.78
CA PHE A 437 -34.95 -1.77 8.55
C PHE A 437 -36.26 -1.87 7.77
N SER A 438 -36.30 -1.31 6.57
CA SER A 438 -37.51 -1.27 5.74
C SER A 438 -37.70 -2.53 4.87
N ASN A 439 -36.87 -3.57 5.13
CA ASN A 439 -36.87 -4.87 4.48
C ASN A 439 -37.48 -5.96 5.35
#